data_a04b9ac70cda536031c3b55b205f92b7
#
_entry.id   a04b9ac70cda536031c3b55b205f92b7
#
_cell.length_a   1.000
_cell.length_b   1.000
_cell.length_c   1.000
_cell.angle_alpha   90.00
_cell.angle_beta   90.00
_cell.angle_gamma   90.00
#
_symmetry.space_group_name_H-M   'P 1'
#
loop_
_entity.id
_entity.type
_entity.pdbx_description
1 polymer ?
#
loop_
_entity_poly.entity_id
_entity_poly.type
_entity_poly.pdbx_seq_one_letter_code
_entity_poly.pdbx_strand_id
1 'polypeptide(L)'
;IDQVECRLTYQSWKGQPALKVTLENKGNVPFQPTKAGLKLGIDTYMDKYPDWFGKYFPTLMRNEKTHFYGYLQTPAGHALGIVSPQPVASWSVAYNLGYQDPPPHWFMGHRIESLNLDLMNALPLPERNPQDLWMLKQGEIKSWTIVLMDINPLGEFEHVIHKATGIPMISIDRTTYVPGETASFEVLSGSKDIKVLDDKGQELKVNIRTQGEGVKQVSCVLPDVGLYTVRVRDNGKETEGILSVHHDWKWTMEQARRNALKYHQKATSHIESWYGFHSSFIAAQYFPDKQLDKALRDRFDYLFGLLHDQQKMEPKYHASRIQNTSGTIGLLVDKYQAYGDIADLQKASRLADWLMNNWQREDGAYVNHHIIYTSVIYVAKSMLELTLVERELGKKNTVWAEAAERHYQSAKRAIDQLVASQGDFETEGELTFE
;
A
#
# COMPACT_ATOMS: atom_id res chain seq x y z
N ILE A 1 8.67 -39.59 -2.95
CA ILE A 1 8.84 -39.00 -1.62
C ILE A 1 9.64 -39.95 -0.72
N ASP A 2 9.46 -41.24 -0.79
CA ASP A 2 10.12 -42.21 0.08
C ASP A 2 11.67 -42.33 -0.09
N GLN A 3 12.23 -41.53 -1.00
CA GLN A 3 13.66 -41.56 -1.30
C GLN A 3 14.42 -40.30 -0.81
N VAL A 4 13.71 -39.34 -0.20
CA VAL A 4 14.34 -38.15 0.35
C VAL A 4 14.17 -38.11 1.85
N GLU A 5 15.30 -38.15 2.55
CA GLU A 5 15.32 -37.94 4.00
C GLU A 5 15.28 -36.46 4.31
N CYS A 6 14.34 -36.07 5.16
CA CYS A 6 14.25 -34.73 5.73
C CYS A 6 14.57 -34.77 7.21
N ARG A 7 15.59 -34.03 7.65
CA ARG A 7 15.99 -33.94 9.06
C ARG A 7 15.79 -32.51 9.54
N LEU A 8 15.05 -32.37 10.63
CA LEU A 8 14.86 -31.10 11.34
C LEU A 8 15.63 -31.15 12.67
N THR A 9 16.43 -30.12 12.93
CA THR A 9 17.21 -30.01 14.16
C THR A 9 17.07 -28.62 14.77
N TYR A 10 16.56 -28.53 15.97
CA TYR A 10 16.58 -27.30 16.75
C TYR A 10 17.99 -27.05 17.29
N GLN A 11 18.48 -25.86 17.11
CA GLN A 11 19.82 -25.47 17.53
C GLN A 11 19.90 -24.00 17.93
N SER A 12 21.00 -23.59 18.54
CA SER A 12 21.32 -22.20 18.74
C SER A 12 22.26 -21.72 17.62
N TRP A 13 21.97 -20.55 17.05
CA TRP A 13 22.85 -19.84 16.11
C TRP A 13 23.35 -18.56 16.76
N LYS A 14 24.58 -18.55 17.25
CA LYS A 14 25.16 -17.39 17.96
C LYS A 14 24.21 -16.81 19.05
N GLY A 15 23.59 -17.71 19.82
CA GLY A 15 22.68 -17.33 20.88
C GLY A 15 21.20 -17.15 20.47
N GLN A 16 20.91 -17.13 19.17
CA GLN A 16 19.53 -17.05 18.66
C GLN A 16 18.94 -18.44 18.44
N PRO A 17 17.63 -18.66 18.65
CA PRO A 17 16.95 -19.89 18.29
C PRO A 17 17.00 -20.10 16.78
N ALA A 18 17.29 -21.31 16.36
CA ALA A 18 17.37 -21.65 14.95
C ALA A 18 16.87 -23.07 14.66
N LEU A 19 16.32 -23.25 13.46
CA LEU A 19 15.94 -24.55 12.92
C LEU A 19 16.85 -24.88 11.74
N LYS A 20 17.60 -25.97 11.84
CA LYS A 20 18.34 -26.55 10.71
C LYS A 20 17.47 -27.57 10.00
N VAL A 21 17.28 -27.36 8.70
CA VAL A 21 16.60 -28.27 7.78
C VAL A 21 17.65 -28.92 6.89
N THR A 22 17.68 -30.23 6.80
CA THR A 22 18.57 -30.96 5.90
C THR A 22 17.73 -31.90 5.03
N LEU A 23 17.91 -31.80 3.72
CA LEU A 23 17.34 -32.72 2.74
C LEU A 23 18.46 -33.56 2.13
N GLU A 24 18.31 -34.87 2.13
CA GLU A 24 19.23 -35.81 1.52
C GLU A 24 18.48 -36.70 0.52
N ASN A 25 18.87 -36.69 -0.75
CA ASN A 25 18.29 -37.57 -1.76
C ASN A 25 19.00 -38.90 -1.73
N LYS A 26 18.41 -39.88 -1.05
CA LYS A 26 18.90 -41.29 -0.98
C LYS A 26 18.42 -42.16 -2.15
N GLY A 27 17.60 -41.60 -3.03
CA GLY A 27 17.08 -42.27 -4.21
C GLY A 27 18.11 -42.37 -5.32
N ASN A 28 17.71 -43.11 -6.36
CA ASN A 28 18.51 -43.31 -7.56
C ASN A 28 18.16 -42.35 -8.71
N VAL A 29 17.24 -41.43 -8.48
CA VAL A 29 16.82 -40.39 -9.44
C VAL A 29 16.88 -39.00 -8.82
N PRO A 30 17.02 -37.93 -9.60
CA PRO A 30 16.92 -36.59 -9.08
C PRO A 30 15.55 -36.30 -8.44
N PHE A 31 15.54 -35.59 -7.32
CA PHE A 31 14.33 -35.11 -6.65
C PHE A 31 14.00 -33.70 -7.13
N GLN A 32 12.87 -33.54 -7.77
CA GLN A 32 12.37 -32.27 -8.34
C GLN A 32 10.97 -31.98 -7.80
N PRO A 33 10.87 -31.45 -6.58
CA PRO A 33 9.57 -31.11 -6.02
C PRO A 33 9.04 -29.83 -6.69
N THR A 34 7.72 -29.75 -6.92
CA THR A 34 7.09 -28.47 -7.29
C THR A 34 7.46 -27.42 -6.25
N LYS A 35 7.31 -27.76 -4.96
CA LYS A 35 7.82 -27.00 -3.81
C LYS A 35 8.18 -27.93 -2.68
N ALA A 36 9.25 -27.65 -1.97
CA ALA A 36 9.62 -28.28 -0.72
C ALA A 36 10.17 -27.21 0.24
N GLY A 37 9.58 -27.09 1.42
CA GLY A 37 9.97 -26.03 2.34
C GLY A 37 9.32 -26.12 3.70
N LEU A 38 9.37 -25.03 4.43
CA LEU A 38 8.79 -24.86 5.76
C LEU A 38 7.50 -24.07 5.67
N LYS A 39 6.47 -24.56 6.34
CA LYS A 39 5.24 -23.82 6.60
C LYS A 39 5.34 -23.27 8.04
N LEU A 40 5.42 -21.96 8.15
CA LEU A 40 5.37 -21.27 9.43
C LEU A 40 3.92 -20.81 9.66
N GLY A 41 3.24 -21.44 10.60
CA GLY A 41 1.87 -21.06 10.99
C GLY A 41 1.88 -19.71 11.70
N ILE A 42 1.15 -18.75 11.18
CA ILE A 42 1.06 -17.40 11.76
C ILE A 42 -0.37 -16.96 12.02
N ASP A 43 -1.33 -17.67 11.57
CA ASP A 43 -2.78 -17.48 11.69
C ASP A 43 -3.23 -16.10 12.19
N THR A 44 -3.59 -15.23 11.26
CA THR A 44 -4.05 -13.86 11.56
C THR A 44 -5.56 -13.79 11.83
N TYR A 45 -6.22 -14.94 12.03
CA TYR A 45 -7.64 -15.00 12.34
C TYR A 45 -7.97 -14.23 13.65
N MET A 46 -9.10 -13.52 13.63
CA MET A 46 -9.63 -12.83 14.79
C MET A 46 -11.02 -13.34 15.14
N ASP A 47 -11.22 -13.69 16.40
CA ASP A 47 -12.55 -14.04 16.92
C ASP A 47 -13.39 -12.78 17.19
N LYS A 48 -12.74 -11.70 17.58
CA LYS A 48 -13.39 -10.41 17.89
C LYS A 48 -12.54 -9.24 17.42
N TYR A 49 -13.17 -8.21 16.92
CA TYR A 49 -12.53 -6.94 16.66
C TYR A 49 -12.29 -6.17 17.99
N PRO A 50 -11.13 -5.59 18.25
CA PRO A 50 -9.90 -5.53 17.46
C PRO A 50 -8.77 -6.46 17.99
N ASP A 51 -8.96 -7.76 17.96
CA ASP A 51 -7.97 -8.74 18.46
C ASP A 51 -6.74 -8.89 17.53
N TRP A 52 -6.25 -7.79 16.98
CA TRP A 52 -5.11 -7.81 16.07
C TRP A 52 -3.76 -7.59 16.76
N PHE A 53 -3.75 -6.96 17.92
CA PHE A 53 -2.53 -6.44 18.54
C PHE A 53 -1.44 -7.49 18.75
N GLY A 54 -1.82 -8.73 19.02
CA GLY A 54 -0.90 -9.84 19.21
C GLY A 54 -0.64 -10.70 17.97
N LYS A 55 -1.26 -10.41 16.82
CA LYS A 55 -1.10 -11.20 15.60
C LYS A 55 0.12 -10.74 14.81
N TYR A 56 0.92 -11.70 14.33
CA TYR A 56 2.10 -11.43 13.53
C TYR A 56 1.75 -11.45 12.03
N PHE A 57 2.09 -10.37 11.34
CA PHE A 57 1.88 -10.20 9.91
C PHE A 57 3.22 -10.18 9.16
N PRO A 58 3.36 -10.93 8.04
CA PRO A 58 4.53 -10.80 7.17
C PRO A 58 4.62 -9.36 6.65
N THR A 59 5.62 -8.62 7.11
CA THR A 59 5.74 -7.18 6.81
C THR A 59 6.82 -6.92 5.78
N LEU A 60 7.99 -7.56 5.92
CA LEU A 60 9.07 -7.50 4.95
C LEU A 60 9.62 -8.91 4.74
N MET A 61 9.68 -9.35 3.48
CA MET A 61 10.31 -10.61 3.08
C MET A 61 11.19 -10.37 1.87
N ARG A 62 12.48 -10.65 2.02
CA ARG A 62 13.48 -10.43 0.98
C ARG A 62 14.18 -11.73 0.63
N ASN A 63 14.03 -12.13 -0.63
CA ASN A 63 14.73 -13.28 -1.18
C ASN A 63 15.90 -12.80 -2.03
N GLU A 64 17.11 -12.94 -1.52
CA GLU A 64 18.34 -12.59 -2.23
C GLU A 64 18.96 -13.85 -2.86
N LYS A 65 19.84 -13.67 -3.85
CA LYS A 65 20.49 -14.82 -4.52
C LYS A 65 21.29 -15.71 -3.59
N THR A 66 21.76 -15.17 -2.48
CA THR A 66 22.71 -15.84 -1.57
C THR A 66 22.18 -16.09 -0.18
N HIS A 67 21.01 -15.53 0.17
CA HIS A 67 20.41 -15.63 1.49
C HIS A 67 18.95 -15.17 1.46
N PHE A 68 18.27 -15.31 2.59
CA PHE A 68 16.92 -14.79 2.81
C PHE A 68 16.85 -14.05 4.13
N TYR A 69 16.08 -12.96 4.19
CA TYR A 69 15.77 -12.26 5.42
C TYR A 69 14.40 -11.59 5.36
N GLY A 70 13.82 -11.38 6.52
CA GLY A 70 12.55 -10.68 6.66
C GLY A 70 12.13 -10.57 8.11
N TYR A 71 10.98 -9.95 8.32
CA TYR A 71 10.34 -9.90 9.63
C TYR A 71 8.82 -9.94 9.54
N LEU A 72 8.24 -10.48 10.61
CA LEU A 72 6.83 -10.41 10.92
C LEU A 72 6.64 -9.34 11.99
N GLN A 73 5.61 -8.52 11.89
CA GLN A 73 5.33 -7.46 12.86
C GLN A 73 3.91 -7.55 13.38
N THR A 74 3.72 -7.26 14.67
CA THR A 74 2.41 -7.07 15.27
C THR A 74 2.00 -5.60 15.24
N PRO A 75 0.71 -5.26 15.22
CA PRO A 75 0.25 -3.88 15.39
C PRO A 75 0.71 -3.25 16.71
N ALA A 76 1.00 -4.05 17.73
CA ALA A 76 1.58 -3.58 19.00
C ALA A 76 3.07 -3.18 18.89
N GLY A 77 3.71 -3.36 17.73
CA GLY A 77 5.09 -2.96 17.49
C GLY A 77 6.14 -4.04 17.77
N HIS A 78 5.75 -5.26 18.14
CA HIS A 78 6.71 -6.38 18.26
C HIS A 78 7.09 -6.89 16.89
N ALA A 79 8.36 -7.18 16.66
CA ALA A 79 8.83 -7.71 15.39
C ALA A 79 9.70 -8.97 15.59
N LEU A 80 9.40 -10.01 14.81
CA LEU A 80 10.14 -11.28 14.77
C LEU A 80 10.90 -11.38 13.44
N GLY A 81 12.21 -11.30 13.51
CA GLY A 81 13.11 -11.52 12.36
C GLY A 81 13.21 -12.99 11.98
N ILE A 82 13.22 -13.26 10.69
CA ILE A 82 13.41 -14.59 10.10
C ILE A 82 14.53 -14.48 9.08
N VAL A 83 15.62 -15.20 9.28
CA VAL A 83 16.81 -15.14 8.42
C VAL A 83 17.31 -16.52 8.05
N SER A 84 17.66 -16.72 6.79
CA SER A 84 18.44 -17.87 6.34
C SER A 84 19.77 -17.39 5.75
N PRO A 85 20.93 -17.69 6.35
CA PRO A 85 22.21 -17.42 5.71
C PRO A 85 22.44 -18.19 4.40
N GLN A 86 21.67 -19.23 4.14
CA GLN A 86 21.62 -19.94 2.86
C GLN A 86 20.47 -19.39 2.00
N PRO A 87 20.60 -19.42 0.66
CA PRO A 87 19.51 -19.01 -0.21
C PRO A 87 18.31 -19.95 -0.08
N VAL A 88 17.11 -19.41 -0.13
CA VAL A 88 15.85 -20.15 -0.31
C VAL A 88 15.32 -19.90 -1.72
N ALA A 89 14.62 -20.85 -2.31
CA ALA A 89 14.17 -20.68 -3.69
C ALA A 89 13.13 -19.56 -3.83
N SER A 90 12.15 -19.53 -2.92
CA SER A 90 11.10 -18.51 -2.90
C SER A 90 10.42 -18.44 -1.54
N TRP A 91 9.48 -17.54 -1.39
CA TRP A 91 8.55 -17.48 -0.27
C TRP A 91 7.15 -17.15 -0.77
N SER A 92 6.14 -17.49 0.00
CA SER A 92 4.75 -17.16 -0.26
C SER A 92 3.95 -17.10 1.03
N VAL A 93 2.79 -16.47 0.99
CA VAL A 93 1.80 -16.56 2.07
C VAL A 93 0.62 -17.42 1.60
N ALA A 94 0.08 -18.24 2.49
CA ALA A 94 -1.16 -18.94 2.26
C ALA A 94 -2.29 -18.15 2.93
N TYR A 95 -3.35 -17.91 2.17
CA TYR A 95 -4.58 -17.31 2.65
C TYR A 95 -5.63 -18.38 2.89
N ASN A 96 -6.34 -18.29 4.00
CA ASN A 96 -7.56 -19.04 4.20
C ASN A 96 -8.74 -18.12 3.88
N LEU A 97 -9.48 -18.46 2.84
CA LEU A 97 -10.65 -17.69 2.40
C LEU A 97 -11.94 -18.11 3.11
N GLY A 98 -11.83 -19.02 4.10
CA GLY A 98 -13.00 -19.63 4.73
C GLY A 98 -13.81 -20.50 3.74
N TYR A 99 -14.29 -21.63 4.20
CA TYR A 99 -15.27 -22.42 3.45
C TYR A 99 -16.66 -21.93 3.82
N GLN A 100 -17.12 -20.90 3.15
CA GLN A 100 -18.52 -20.49 3.24
C GLN A 100 -19.18 -20.67 1.88
N ASP A 101 -20.41 -21.14 1.87
CA ASP A 101 -21.25 -21.24 0.70
C ASP A 101 -22.49 -20.35 0.93
N PRO A 102 -22.59 -19.20 0.26
CA PRO A 102 -21.75 -18.69 -0.81
C PRO A 102 -20.36 -18.22 -0.30
N PRO A 103 -19.34 -18.20 -1.19
CA PRO A 103 -18.02 -17.73 -0.80
C PRO A 103 -18.09 -16.27 -0.31
N PRO A 104 -17.29 -15.90 0.70
CA PRO A 104 -17.28 -14.55 1.24
C PRO A 104 -16.93 -13.53 0.15
N HIS A 105 -17.42 -12.31 0.30
CA HIS A 105 -17.02 -11.20 -0.55
C HIS A 105 -15.50 -11.07 -0.58
N TRP A 106 -14.96 -10.66 -1.73
CA TRP A 106 -13.52 -10.57 -1.98
C TRP A 106 -12.74 -9.70 -0.96
N PHE A 107 -13.40 -8.81 -0.23
CA PHE A 107 -12.79 -7.96 0.80
C PHE A 107 -13.07 -8.44 2.23
N MET A 108 -13.77 -9.56 2.40
CA MET A 108 -14.07 -10.14 3.71
C MET A 108 -13.38 -11.49 3.88
N GLY A 109 -12.95 -11.82 5.09
CA GLY A 109 -12.44 -13.13 5.45
C GLY A 109 -11.04 -13.46 4.95
N HIS A 110 -10.26 -12.48 4.51
CA HIS A 110 -8.87 -12.71 4.14
C HIS A 110 -8.01 -12.82 5.40
N ARG A 111 -7.64 -14.03 5.76
CA ARG A 111 -6.64 -14.27 6.80
C ARG A 111 -5.41 -14.94 6.23
N ILE A 112 -4.25 -14.57 6.74
CA ILE A 112 -3.00 -15.25 6.44
C ILE A 112 -2.90 -16.45 7.39
N GLU A 113 -2.86 -17.64 6.82
CA GLU A 113 -2.73 -18.88 7.57
C GLU A 113 -1.27 -19.21 7.86
N SER A 114 -0.41 -18.99 6.90
CA SER A 114 1.01 -19.30 7.03
C SER A 114 1.91 -18.47 6.13
N LEU A 115 3.15 -18.29 6.57
CA LEU A 115 4.29 -17.93 5.75
C LEU A 115 4.99 -19.23 5.32
N ASN A 116 5.19 -19.43 4.02
CA ASN A 116 5.89 -20.56 3.47
C ASN A 116 7.27 -20.10 2.98
N LEU A 117 8.32 -20.79 3.43
CA LEU A 117 9.67 -20.63 2.90
C LEU A 117 9.95 -21.83 2.00
N ASP A 118 9.91 -21.64 0.70
CA ASP A 118 10.20 -22.68 -0.28
C ASP A 118 11.71 -22.86 -0.38
N LEU A 119 12.27 -23.84 0.32
CA LEU A 119 13.70 -24.18 0.30
C LEU A 119 14.13 -24.66 -1.08
N MET A 120 13.23 -25.36 -1.77
CA MET A 120 13.34 -25.78 -3.16
C MET A 120 12.06 -25.48 -3.92
N ASN A 121 12.19 -25.10 -5.20
CA ASN A 121 11.05 -24.81 -6.06
C ASN A 121 11.44 -25.06 -7.52
N ALA A 122 10.73 -26.00 -8.19
CA ALA A 122 10.95 -26.33 -9.59
C ALA A 122 10.12 -25.48 -10.58
N LEU A 123 9.26 -24.59 -10.09
CA LEU A 123 8.53 -23.66 -10.95
C LEU A 123 9.45 -22.54 -11.44
N PRO A 124 9.17 -21.92 -12.60
CA PRO A 124 9.90 -20.76 -13.05
C PRO A 124 9.86 -19.63 -12.00
N LEU A 125 11.03 -19.12 -11.64
CA LEU A 125 11.20 -18.05 -10.66
C LEU A 125 11.76 -16.79 -11.34
N PRO A 126 11.48 -15.58 -10.78
CA PRO A 126 12.12 -14.36 -11.21
C PRO A 126 13.65 -14.45 -11.16
N GLU A 127 14.36 -13.78 -12.06
CA GLU A 127 15.84 -13.83 -12.16
C GLU A 127 16.57 -13.40 -10.88
N ARG A 128 15.94 -12.57 -10.06
CA ARG A 128 16.47 -12.15 -8.77
C ARG A 128 16.51 -13.28 -7.73
N ASN A 129 15.71 -14.33 -7.90
CA ASN A 129 15.70 -15.48 -7.02
C ASN A 129 16.85 -16.44 -7.34
N PRO A 130 17.31 -17.29 -6.39
CA PRO A 130 18.23 -18.38 -6.69
C PRO A 130 17.69 -19.28 -7.79
N GLN A 131 18.52 -19.60 -8.79
CA GLN A 131 18.11 -20.37 -9.97
C GLN A 131 18.55 -21.85 -9.91
N ASP A 132 19.21 -22.29 -8.84
CA ASP A 132 19.82 -23.62 -8.67
C ASP A 132 19.16 -24.50 -7.60
N LEU A 133 18.03 -24.02 -7.04
CA LEU A 133 17.28 -24.72 -5.98
C LEU A 133 16.03 -25.46 -6.51
N TRP A 134 16.03 -25.86 -7.76
CA TRP A 134 14.91 -26.55 -8.37
C TRP A 134 15.02 -28.10 -8.29
N MET A 135 16.23 -28.61 -7.99
CA MET A 135 16.51 -30.04 -8.02
C MET A 135 17.54 -30.41 -6.92
N LEU A 136 17.40 -31.61 -6.38
CA LEU A 136 18.40 -32.28 -5.54
C LEU A 136 18.86 -33.54 -6.27
N LYS A 137 20.15 -33.59 -6.66
CA LYS A 137 20.71 -34.73 -7.40
C LYS A 137 20.74 -35.99 -6.53
N GLN A 138 20.90 -37.17 -7.15
CA GLN A 138 21.15 -38.42 -6.43
C GLN A 138 22.33 -38.26 -5.47
N GLY A 139 22.16 -38.65 -4.21
CA GLY A 139 23.18 -38.56 -3.16
C GLY A 139 23.49 -37.11 -2.68
N GLU A 140 22.84 -36.10 -3.25
CA GLU A 140 23.07 -34.73 -2.83
C GLU A 140 22.39 -34.40 -1.50
N ILE A 141 23.10 -33.62 -0.68
CA ILE A 141 22.61 -33.10 0.61
C ILE A 141 22.59 -31.58 0.53
N LYS A 142 21.47 -30.96 0.84
CA LYS A 142 21.34 -29.51 1.04
C LYS A 142 20.84 -29.22 2.46
N SER A 143 21.35 -28.14 3.04
CA SER A 143 20.97 -27.72 4.40
C SER A 143 20.70 -26.22 4.45
N TRP A 144 19.71 -25.85 5.21
CA TRP A 144 19.35 -24.47 5.53
C TRP A 144 19.26 -24.28 7.03
N THR A 145 19.64 -23.11 7.50
CA THR A 145 19.49 -22.70 8.90
C THR A 145 18.54 -21.50 8.94
N ILE A 146 17.37 -21.70 9.50
CA ILE A 146 16.39 -20.63 9.69
C ILE A 146 16.55 -20.10 11.10
N VAL A 147 17.06 -18.87 11.20
CA VAL A 147 17.31 -18.18 12.47
C VAL A 147 16.12 -17.28 12.79
N LEU A 148 15.64 -17.36 14.01
CA LEU A 148 14.59 -16.48 14.54
C LEU A 148 15.22 -15.51 15.53
N MET A 149 14.82 -14.25 15.49
CA MET A 149 15.37 -13.24 16.38
C MET A 149 14.37 -12.16 16.72
N ASP A 150 14.46 -11.64 17.93
CA ASP A 150 13.71 -10.46 18.33
C ASP A 150 14.32 -9.21 17.66
N ILE A 151 13.47 -8.40 17.04
CA ILE A 151 13.86 -7.13 16.41
C ILE A 151 13.29 -6.00 17.25
N ASN A 152 14.12 -5.45 18.13
CA ASN A 152 13.70 -4.35 18.98
C ASN A 152 14.88 -3.39 19.25
N PRO A 153 14.79 -2.11 18.85
CA PRO A 153 13.69 -1.51 18.08
C PRO A 153 13.70 -1.89 16.59
N LEU A 154 12.56 -1.77 15.92
CA LEU A 154 12.42 -2.13 14.51
C LEU A 154 13.33 -1.31 13.59
N GLY A 155 13.65 -0.06 13.94
CA GLY A 155 14.60 0.79 13.20
C GLY A 155 16.03 0.26 13.17
N GLU A 156 16.37 -0.73 14.01
CA GLU A 156 17.68 -1.38 14.03
C GLU A 156 17.69 -2.74 13.29
N PHE A 157 16.67 -3.02 12.49
CA PHE A 157 16.48 -4.32 11.85
C PHE A 157 17.70 -4.80 11.09
N GLU A 158 18.28 -3.96 10.22
CA GLU A 158 19.45 -4.29 9.42
C GLU A 158 20.68 -4.52 10.29
N HIS A 159 20.87 -3.71 11.33
CA HIS A 159 21.97 -3.85 12.28
C HIS A 159 21.87 -5.16 13.07
N VAL A 160 20.68 -5.52 13.54
CA VAL A 160 20.44 -6.77 14.28
C VAL A 160 20.77 -7.97 13.41
N ILE A 161 20.31 -7.99 12.15
CA ILE A 161 20.60 -9.09 11.21
C ILE A 161 22.09 -9.15 10.90
N HIS A 162 22.70 -8.03 10.53
CA HIS A 162 24.14 -7.99 10.22
C HIS A 162 24.99 -8.52 11.38
N LYS A 163 24.75 -8.03 12.60
CA LYS A 163 25.45 -8.45 13.81
C LYS A 163 25.28 -9.95 14.08
N ALA A 164 24.08 -10.47 13.95
CA ALA A 164 23.79 -11.87 14.25
C ALA A 164 24.32 -12.84 13.19
N THR A 165 24.32 -12.45 11.92
CA THR A 165 24.59 -13.37 10.80
C THR A 165 25.87 -13.06 10.03
N GLY A 166 26.32 -11.81 9.99
CA GLY A 166 27.40 -11.33 9.14
C GLY A 166 26.97 -11.10 7.68
N ILE A 167 25.68 -11.20 7.37
CA ILE A 167 25.15 -10.86 6.05
C ILE A 167 25.31 -9.34 5.83
N PRO A 168 25.82 -8.89 4.66
CA PRO A 168 25.86 -7.46 4.36
C PRO A 168 24.42 -6.92 4.27
N MET A 169 24.15 -5.78 4.90
CA MET A 169 22.83 -5.16 4.92
C MET A 169 22.89 -3.72 4.41
N ILE A 170 21.77 -3.24 3.90
CA ILE A 170 21.61 -1.89 3.38
C ILE A 170 20.43 -1.27 4.11
N SER A 171 20.69 -0.18 4.84
CA SER A 171 19.65 0.59 5.52
C SER A 171 19.36 1.87 4.73
N ILE A 172 18.14 2.02 4.27
CA ILE A 172 17.69 3.11 3.39
C ILE A 172 16.48 3.77 4.02
N ASP A 173 16.64 4.98 4.54
CA ASP A 173 15.54 5.74 5.14
C ASP A 173 14.61 6.31 4.09
N ARG A 174 15.14 6.70 2.93
CA ARG A 174 14.39 7.25 1.82
C ARG A 174 14.68 6.48 0.54
N THR A 175 13.64 5.89 -0.04
CA THR A 175 13.74 5.09 -1.26
C THR A 175 13.32 5.82 -2.54
N THR A 176 12.69 7.00 -2.43
CA THR A 176 12.10 7.77 -3.54
C THR A 176 12.77 9.12 -3.71
N TYR A 177 13.11 9.46 -4.95
CA TYR A 177 13.85 10.67 -5.31
C TYR A 177 13.29 11.30 -6.59
N VAL A 178 13.70 12.54 -6.88
CA VAL A 178 13.55 13.18 -8.20
C VAL A 178 14.90 13.29 -8.88
N PRO A 179 14.95 13.46 -10.22
CA PRO A 179 16.21 13.57 -10.96
C PRO A 179 17.13 14.66 -10.43
N GLY A 180 18.42 14.31 -10.29
CA GLY A 180 19.46 15.22 -9.79
C GLY A 180 19.62 15.25 -8.28
N GLU A 181 18.71 14.61 -7.49
CA GLU A 181 18.89 14.50 -6.04
C GLU A 181 20.04 13.55 -5.68
N THR A 182 20.60 13.77 -4.50
CA THR A 182 21.61 12.88 -3.90
C THR A 182 20.91 11.91 -2.97
N ALA A 183 21.01 10.61 -3.27
CA ALA A 183 20.64 9.56 -2.35
C ALA A 183 21.74 9.37 -1.30
N SER A 184 21.34 9.07 -0.07
CA SER A 184 22.24 8.75 1.03
C SER A 184 21.67 7.58 1.83
N PHE A 185 22.48 6.57 2.11
CA PHE A 185 22.07 5.36 2.79
C PHE A 185 23.26 4.74 3.52
N GLU A 186 22.96 3.85 4.47
CA GLU A 186 23.97 3.13 5.23
C GLU A 186 24.18 1.72 4.67
N VAL A 187 25.42 1.27 4.71
CA VAL A 187 25.80 -0.10 4.35
C VAL A 187 26.56 -0.73 5.51
N LEU A 188 26.05 -1.86 5.96
CA LEU A 188 26.63 -2.70 7.01
C LEU A 188 27.41 -3.84 6.35
N SER A 189 28.71 -3.68 6.23
CA SER A 189 29.59 -4.64 5.55
C SER A 189 31.06 -4.34 5.82
N GLY A 190 31.87 -5.38 5.93
CA GLY A 190 33.35 -5.26 5.93
C GLY A 190 33.92 -4.89 4.56
N SER A 191 33.21 -5.24 3.49
CA SER A 191 33.67 -5.06 2.11
C SER A 191 33.52 -3.61 1.61
N LYS A 192 34.33 -3.25 0.60
CA LYS A 192 34.20 -2.02 -0.19
C LYS A 192 33.52 -2.25 -1.54
N ASP A 193 33.07 -3.48 -1.84
CA ASP A 193 32.36 -3.79 -3.09
C ASP A 193 30.88 -3.35 -2.97
N ILE A 194 30.67 -2.04 -3.13
CA ILE A 194 29.40 -1.35 -3.06
C ILE A 194 29.19 -0.62 -4.39
N LYS A 195 28.11 -0.95 -5.09
CA LYS A 195 27.76 -0.38 -6.39
C LYS A 195 26.33 0.15 -6.40
N VAL A 196 26.14 1.23 -7.16
CA VAL A 196 24.80 1.70 -7.54
C VAL A 196 24.69 1.61 -9.06
N LEU A 197 23.74 0.86 -9.54
CA LEU A 197 23.54 0.55 -10.96
C LEU A 197 22.21 1.13 -11.43
N ASP A 198 22.18 1.75 -12.61
CA ASP A 198 20.95 2.14 -13.26
C ASP A 198 20.20 0.93 -13.85
N ASP A 199 19.05 1.17 -14.50
CA ASP A 199 18.21 0.15 -15.15
C ASP A 199 18.89 -0.52 -16.36
N LYS A 200 19.98 0.07 -16.89
CA LYS A 200 20.82 -0.49 -17.96
C LYS A 200 22.04 -1.22 -17.42
N GLY A 201 22.23 -1.27 -16.09
CA GLY A 201 23.38 -1.87 -15.44
C GLY A 201 24.65 -1.00 -15.45
N GLN A 202 24.53 0.29 -15.79
CA GLN A 202 25.66 1.23 -15.72
C GLN A 202 25.92 1.64 -14.29
N GLU A 203 27.19 1.63 -13.89
CA GLU A 203 27.60 1.96 -12.53
C GLU A 203 27.70 3.48 -12.34
N LEU A 204 27.03 3.98 -11.30
CA LEU A 204 27.12 5.37 -10.87
C LEU A 204 28.33 5.58 -9.96
N LYS A 205 28.85 6.81 -9.98
CA LYS A 205 29.89 7.22 -9.01
C LYS A 205 29.31 7.31 -7.61
N VAL A 206 29.87 6.55 -6.67
CA VAL A 206 29.49 6.58 -5.25
C VAL A 206 30.58 7.23 -4.42
N ASN A 207 30.18 7.93 -3.35
CA ASN A 207 31.07 8.41 -2.30
C ASN A 207 30.83 7.54 -1.07
N ILE A 208 31.91 6.94 -0.54
CA ILE A 208 31.86 6.04 0.61
C ILE A 208 32.69 6.66 1.75
N ARG A 209 32.05 6.81 2.93
CA ARG A 209 32.69 7.26 4.16
C ARG A 209 32.49 6.18 5.23
N THR A 210 33.59 5.68 5.80
CA THR A 210 33.54 4.74 6.92
C THR A 210 33.22 5.51 8.20
N GLN A 211 32.17 5.11 8.92
CA GLN A 211 31.76 5.73 10.19
C GLN A 211 32.16 4.92 11.41
N GLY A 212 32.46 3.62 11.25
CA GLY A 212 32.88 2.70 12.30
C GLY A 212 33.23 1.34 11.73
N GLU A 213 33.50 0.36 12.58
CA GLU A 213 33.83 -0.98 12.14
C GLU A 213 32.60 -1.60 11.41
N GLY A 214 32.75 -1.87 10.12
CA GLY A 214 31.71 -2.45 9.28
C GLY A 214 30.56 -1.50 8.86
N VAL A 215 30.57 -0.22 9.29
CA VAL A 215 29.51 0.75 8.96
C VAL A 215 30.02 1.78 7.97
N LYS A 216 29.31 1.96 6.88
CA LYS A 216 29.66 2.90 5.81
C LYS A 216 28.46 3.75 5.40
N GLN A 217 28.66 5.07 5.38
CA GLN A 217 27.74 6.00 4.76
C GLN A 217 28.07 6.11 3.28
N VAL A 218 27.07 5.84 2.44
CA VAL A 218 27.20 5.86 0.98
C VAL A 218 26.30 6.94 0.42
N SER A 219 26.82 7.71 -0.56
CA SER A 219 26.00 8.69 -1.28
C SER A 219 26.28 8.67 -2.77
N CYS A 220 25.26 8.95 -3.58
CA CYS A 220 25.38 9.08 -5.03
C CYS A 220 24.32 10.06 -5.57
N VAL A 221 24.62 10.71 -6.67
CA VAL A 221 23.64 11.52 -7.42
C VAL A 221 22.85 10.61 -8.35
N LEU A 222 21.54 10.75 -8.36
CA LEU A 222 20.61 10.00 -9.20
C LEU A 222 20.18 10.89 -10.38
N PRO A 223 20.77 10.75 -11.58
CA PRO A 223 20.61 11.74 -12.65
C PRO A 223 19.25 11.70 -13.33
N ASP A 224 18.68 10.52 -13.55
CA ASP A 224 17.53 10.31 -14.42
C ASP A 224 16.38 9.56 -13.71
N VAL A 225 15.17 9.66 -14.25
CA VAL A 225 14.02 8.85 -13.85
C VAL A 225 14.30 7.38 -14.14
N GLY A 226 14.05 6.51 -13.16
CA GLY A 226 14.26 5.07 -13.29
C GLY A 226 14.46 4.36 -11.96
N LEU A 227 14.78 3.08 -12.03
CA LEU A 227 15.14 2.28 -10.88
C LEU A 227 16.67 2.15 -10.80
N TYR A 228 17.19 2.32 -9.59
CA TYR A 228 18.61 2.15 -9.31
C TYR A 228 18.79 1.04 -8.28
N THR A 229 19.65 0.08 -8.60
CA THR A 229 19.96 -1.03 -7.71
C THR A 229 21.23 -0.72 -6.92
N VAL A 230 21.11 -0.63 -5.61
CA VAL A 230 22.25 -0.65 -4.69
C VAL A 230 22.65 -2.10 -4.47
N ARG A 231 23.87 -2.46 -4.75
CA ARG A 231 24.40 -3.82 -4.58
C ARG A 231 25.61 -3.83 -3.69
N VAL A 232 25.60 -4.70 -2.69
CA VAL A 232 26.71 -4.89 -1.74
C VAL A 232 27.13 -6.34 -1.75
N ARG A 233 28.43 -6.61 -1.90
CA ARG A 233 29.01 -7.95 -1.84
C ARG A 233 30.03 -8.06 -0.72
N ASP A 234 29.86 -9.08 0.12
CA ASP A 234 30.78 -9.38 1.21
C ASP A 234 30.78 -10.89 1.51
N ASN A 235 31.96 -11.50 1.60
CA ASN A 235 32.14 -12.90 1.98
C ASN A 235 31.22 -13.88 1.25
N GLY A 236 31.04 -13.71 -0.07
CA GLY A 236 30.18 -14.55 -0.91
C GLY A 236 28.67 -14.30 -0.73
N LYS A 237 28.29 -13.29 0.04
CA LYS A 237 26.91 -12.81 0.14
C LYS A 237 26.71 -11.57 -0.72
N GLU A 238 25.51 -11.43 -1.29
CA GLU A 238 25.11 -10.28 -2.08
C GLU A 238 23.72 -9.82 -1.62
N THR A 239 23.62 -8.55 -1.22
CA THR A 239 22.36 -7.90 -0.84
C THR A 239 22.07 -6.76 -1.80
N GLU A 240 20.80 -6.64 -2.22
CA GLU A 240 20.37 -5.57 -3.09
C GLU A 240 19.32 -4.67 -2.42
N GLY A 241 19.47 -3.35 -2.61
CA GLY A 241 18.45 -2.33 -2.28
C GLY A 241 17.97 -1.65 -3.56
N ILE A 242 16.78 -1.06 -3.53
CA ILE A 242 16.22 -0.34 -4.68
C ILE A 242 15.96 1.11 -4.29
N LEU A 243 16.46 2.03 -5.14
CA LEU A 243 16.11 3.44 -5.13
C LEU A 243 15.28 3.73 -6.36
N SER A 244 14.19 4.48 -6.19
CA SER A 244 13.28 4.83 -7.26
C SER A 244 13.29 6.33 -7.52
N VAL A 245 13.55 6.72 -8.75
CA VAL A 245 13.55 8.12 -9.16
C VAL A 245 12.32 8.38 -10.03
N HIS A 246 11.48 9.27 -9.57
CA HIS A 246 10.24 9.65 -10.23
C HIS A 246 10.33 11.05 -10.81
N HIS A 247 9.47 11.36 -11.77
CA HIS A 247 9.21 12.74 -12.11
C HIS A 247 8.69 13.52 -10.89
N ASP A 248 8.94 14.82 -10.85
CA ASP A 248 8.46 15.69 -9.79
C ASP A 248 6.92 15.82 -9.79
N TRP A 249 6.38 16.38 -8.71
CA TRP A 249 4.94 16.59 -8.57
C TRP A 249 4.37 17.50 -9.66
N LYS A 250 5.11 18.49 -10.12
CA LYS A 250 4.68 19.40 -11.19
C LYS A 250 4.42 18.62 -12.47
N TRP A 251 5.37 17.79 -12.89
CA TRP A 251 5.20 16.92 -14.06
C TRP A 251 4.04 15.94 -13.88
N THR A 252 3.95 15.29 -12.71
CA THR A 252 2.89 14.33 -12.42
C THR A 252 1.51 14.97 -12.49
N MET A 253 1.34 16.15 -11.90
CA MET A 253 0.09 16.89 -11.92
C MET A 253 -0.25 17.43 -13.31
N GLU A 254 0.74 17.80 -14.10
CA GLU A 254 0.52 18.17 -15.50
C GLU A 254 0.05 16.98 -16.34
N GLN A 255 0.67 15.81 -16.18
CA GLN A 255 0.24 14.59 -16.89
C GLN A 255 -1.17 14.15 -16.45
N ALA A 256 -1.51 14.24 -15.18
CA ALA A 256 -2.85 13.95 -14.68
C ALA A 256 -3.91 14.83 -15.38
N ARG A 257 -3.66 16.13 -15.48
CA ARG A 257 -4.53 17.07 -16.18
C ARG A 257 -4.65 16.79 -17.68
N ARG A 258 -3.54 16.52 -18.36
CA ARG A 258 -3.52 16.16 -19.78
C ARG A 258 -4.28 14.84 -20.03
N ASN A 259 -4.11 13.87 -19.16
CA ASN A 259 -4.81 12.59 -19.24
C ASN A 259 -6.32 12.75 -18.97
N ALA A 260 -6.73 13.58 -18.04
CA ALA A 260 -8.14 13.89 -17.79
C ALA A 260 -8.84 14.50 -19.02
N LEU A 261 -8.10 15.26 -19.85
CA LEU A 261 -8.61 15.78 -21.13
C LEU A 261 -8.55 14.75 -22.27
N LYS A 262 -7.48 13.96 -22.34
CA LYS A 262 -7.25 12.98 -23.42
C LYS A 262 -8.19 11.78 -23.33
N TYR A 263 -8.32 11.22 -22.14
CA TYR A 263 -9.19 10.08 -21.90
C TYR A 263 -10.57 10.61 -21.51
N HIS A 264 -11.54 10.42 -22.37
CA HIS A 264 -12.88 10.98 -22.21
C HIS A 264 -13.49 10.60 -20.86
N GLN A 265 -13.66 11.59 -20.01
CA GLN A 265 -14.58 11.49 -18.90
C GLN A 265 -15.98 11.33 -19.48
N LYS A 266 -16.60 10.19 -19.26
CA LYS A 266 -17.96 9.89 -19.76
C LYS A 266 -18.96 10.26 -18.70
N ALA A 267 -20.14 10.72 -19.14
CA ALA A 267 -21.31 10.78 -18.29
C ALA A 267 -21.74 9.35 -17.95
N THR A 268 -21.34 8.84 -16.80
CA THR A 268 -21.64 7.46 -16.35
C THR A 268 -22.35 7.49 -15.01
N SER A 269 -22.93 6.35 -14.63
CA SER A 269 -23.51 6.13 -13.31
C SER A 269 -22.46 5.95 -12.20
N HIS A 270 -21.17 6.05 -12.53
CA HIS A 270 -20.07 5.88 -11.57
C HIS A 270 -19.20 7.12 -11.51
N ILE A 271 -19.11 7.71 -10.32
CA ILE A 271 -18.28 8.91 -10.06
C ILE A 271 -16.79 8.65 -10.27
N GLU A 272 -16.34 7.42 -10.21
CA GLU A 272 -14.97 7.01 -10.41
C GLU A 272 -14.41 7.49 -11.76
N SER A 273 -15.29 7.63 -12.76
CA SER A 273 -14.91 8.21 -14.06
C SER A 273 -14.55 9.71 -13.99
N TRP A 274 -14.86 10.38 -12.87
CA TRP A 274 -14.66 11.81 -12.65
C TRP A 274 -13.47 12.11 -11.73
N TYR A 275 -12.86 11.12 -11.12
CA TYR A 275 -11.74 11.32 -10.17
C TYR A 275 -10.56 12.09 -10.78
N GLY A 276 -10.39 12.04 -12.09
CA GLY A 276 -9.40 12.88 -12.79
C GLY A 276 -9.62 14.39 -12.64
N PHE A 277 -10.85 14.85 -12.37
CA PHE A 277 -11.12 16.25 -12.08
C PHE A 277 -10.68 16.66 -10.68
N HIS A 278 -10.79 15.79 -9.66
CA HIS A 278 -10.26 16.06 -8.33
C HIS A 278 -8.76 16.40 -8.42
N SER A 279 -7.96 15.47 -8.96
CA SER A 279 -6.52 15.70 -9.11
C SER A 279 -6.21 16.93 -9.98
N SER A 280 -7.04 17.21 -10.99
CA SER A 280 -6.87 18.35 -11.88
C SER A 280 -7.12 19.70 -11.19
N PHE A 281 -8.18 19.81 -10.39
CA PHE A 281 -8.51 21.04 -9.67
C PHE A 281 -7.54 21.26 -8.50
N ILE A 282 -7.14 20.21 -7.78
CA ILE A 282 -6.07 20.32 -6.78
C ILE A 282 -4.76 20.76 -7.45
N ALA A 283 -4.41 20.17 -8.59
CA ALA A 283 -3.21 20.55 -9.33
C ALA A 283 -3.21 22.04 -9.75
N ALA A 284 -4.38 22.59 -10.11
CA ALA A 284 -4.50 23.98 -10.49
C ALA A 284 -4.20 24.95 -9.34
N GLN A 285 -4.41 24.55 -8.09
CA GLN A 285 -4.09 25.37 -6.92
C GLN A 285 -2.57 25.54 -6.73
N TYR A 286 -1.78 24.49 -7.04
CA TYR A 286 -0.33 24.47 -6.81
C TYR A 286 0.49 24.76 -8.07
N PHE A 287 -0.02 24.38 -9.23
CA PHE A 287 0.67 24.47 -10.52
C PHE A 287 -0.28 25.04 -11.61
N PRO A 288 -0.75 26.29 -11.49
CA PRO A 288 -1.73 26.85 -12.39
C PRO A 288 -1.22 26.90 -13.85
N ASP A 289 -2.08 26.51 -14.79
CA ASP A 289 -1.85 26.59 -16.22
C ASP A 289 -3.13 27.07 -16.92
N LYS A 290 -3.08 28.30 -17.45
CA LYS A 290 -4.27 28.97 -18.01
C LYS A 290 -5.00 28.17 -19.10
N GLN A 291 -4.25 27.44 -19.94
CA GLN A 291 -4.85 26.69 -21.06
C GLN A 291 -5.45 25.37 -20.58
N LEU A 292 -4.68 24.60 -19.81
CA LEU A 292 -5.15 23.35 -19.25
C LEU A 292 -6.33 23.57 -18.30
N ASP A 293 -6.22 24.57 -17.43
CA ASP A 293 -7.23 24.87 -16.42
C ASP A 293 -8.55 25.33 -17.09
N LYS A 294 -8.47 26.14 -18.16
CA LYS A 294 -9.65 26.50 -18.93
C LYS A 294 -10.29 25.29 -19.60
N ALA A 295 -9.52 24.45 -20.27
CA ALA A 295 -10.03 23.28 -20.97
C ALA A 295 -10.69 22.30 -19.98
N LEU A 296 -10.12 22.11 -18.79
CA LEU A 296 -10.67 21.25 -17.76
C LEU A 296 -11.98 21.79 -17.18
N ARG A 297 -12.07 23.09 -16.91
CA ARG A 297 -13.32 23.73 -16.47
C ARG A 297 -14.42 23.59 -17.52
N ASP A 298 -14.11 23.94 -18.77
CA ASP A 298 -15.07 23.81 -19.88
C ASP A 298 -15.58 22.37 -20.02
N ARG A 299 -14.68 21.40 -19.89
CA ARG A 299 -15.02 19.97 -19.95
C ARG A 299 -15.87 19.52 -18.76
N PHE A 300 -15.52 19.93 -17.56
CA PHE A 300 -16.31 19.63 -16.36
C PHE A 300 -17.70 20.25 -16.46
N ASP A 301 -17.81 21.53 -16.82
CA ASP A 301 -19.09 22.24 -16.92
C ASP A 301 -20.01 21.61 -17.97
N TYR A 302 -19.44 21.16 -19.09
CA TYR A 302 -20.19 20.40 -20.10
C TYR A 302 -20.78 19.11 -19.53
N LEU A 303 -19.95 18.29 -18.87
CA LEU A 303 -20.40 17.02 -18.27
C LEU A 303 -21.39 17.26 -17.14
N PHE A 304 -21.15 18.24 -16.30
CA PHE A 304 -22.06 18.63 -15.23
C PHE A 304 -23.45 18.98 -15.78
N GLY A 305 -23.52 19.76 -16.87
CA GLY A 305 -24.78 20.09 -17.55
C GLY A 305 -25.52 18.90 -18.16
N LEU A 306 -24.78 17.85 -18.58
CA LEU A 306 -25.40 16.61 -19.04
C LEU A 306 -26.06 15.83 -17.90
N LEU A 307 -25.45 15.83 -16.71
CA LEU A 307 -25.80 14.96 -15.58
C LEU A 307 -26.72 15.63 -14.56
N HIS A 308 -26.83 16.96 -14.57
CA HIS A 308 -27.62 17.71 -13.60
C HIS A 308 -28.62 18.65 -14.28
N ASP A 309 -29.81 18.77 -13.70
CA ASP A 309 -30.73 19.88 -13.99
C ASP A 309 -30.19 21.14 -13.28
N GLN A 310 -29.67 22.08 -14.06
CA GLN A 310 -29.02 23.27 -13.50
C GLN A 310 -30.01 24.29 -12.90
N GLN A 311 -31.29 24.23 -13.26
CA GLN A 311 -32.30 25.11 -12.68
C GLN A 311 -32.75 24.61 -11.31
N LYS A 312 -33.09 23.32 -11.24
CA LYS A 312 -33.52 22.68 -10.01
C LYS A 312 -32.34 22.31 -9.11
N MET A 313 -31.13 22.17 -9.69
CA MET A 313 -29.91 21.67 -9.06
C MET A 313 -30.10 20.27 -8.48
N GLU A 314 -30.60 19.39 -9.29
CA GLU A 314 -30.82 17.98 -8.97
C GLU A 314 -30.11 17.05 -9.96
N PRO A 315 -29.61 15.88 -9.53
CA PRO A 315 -29.01 14.93 -10.44
C PRO A 315 -30.06 14.27 -11.32
N LYS A 316 -29.74 14.12 -12.61
CA LYS A 316 -30.53 13.32 -13.54
C LYS A 316 -30.28 11.83 -13.28
N TYR A 317 -31.11 10.97 -13.87
CA TYR A 317 -31.13 9.52 -13.64
C TYR A 317 -29.72 8.87 -13.55
N HIS A 318 -28.81 9.19 -14.46
CA HIS A 318 -27.46 8.61 -14.47
C HIS A 318 -26.55 9.11 -13.35
N ALA A 319 -26.87 10.19 -12.68
CA ALA A 319 -26.10 10.79 -11.60
C ALA A 319 -26.79 10.67 -10.23
N SER A 320 -27.94 10.02 -10.15
CA SER A 320 -28.78 9.97 -8.95
C SER A 320 -28.24 9.08 -7.82
N ARG A 321 -27.27 8.21 -8.11
CA ARG A 321 -26.61 7.41 -7.07
C ARG A 321 -25.98 8.36 -6.05
N ILE A 322 -26.19 8.08 -4.75
CA ILE A 322 -25.79 8.98 -3.67
C ILE A 322 -24.27 9.29 -3.68
N GLN A 323 -23.44 8.30 -3.98
CA GLN A 323 -21.99 8.49 -4.09
C GLN A 323 -21.62 9.43 -5.24
N ASN A 324 -22.34 9.41 -6.35
CA ASN A 324 -22.14 10.31 -7.48
C ASN A 324 -22.47 11.75 -7.10
N THR A 325 -23.60 11.97 -6.44
CA THR A 325 -24.01 13.30 -5.98
C THR A 325 -23.02 13.86 -4.97
N SER A 326 -22.63 13.06 -3.98
CA SER A 326 -21.64 13.50 -2.98
C SER A 326 -20.26 13.77 -3.60
N GLY A 327 -19.79 12.92 -4.50
CA GLY A 327 -18.54 13.16 -5.23
C GLY A 327 -18.59 14.42 -6.07
N THR A 328 -19.74 14.72 -6.70
CA THR A 328 -19.92 15.98 -7.45
C THR A 328 -19.87 17.22 -6.54
N ILE A 329 -20.42 17.13 -5.31
CA ILE A 329 -20.29 18.21 -4.32
C ILE A 329 -18.80 18.46 -4.04
N GLY A 330 -17.99 17.41 -3.74
CA GLY A 330 -16.56 17.55 -3.52
C GLY A 330 -15.82 18.17 -4.72
N LEU A 331 -16.16 17.75 -5.95
CA LEU A 331 -15.57 18.29 -7.17
C LEU A 331 -15.87 19.79 -7.37
N LEU A 332 -17.08 20.24 -7.04
CA LEU A 332 -17.45 21.65 -7.09
C LEU A 332 -16.73 22.48 -6.03
N VAL A 333 -16.49 21.90 -4.84
CA VAL A 333 -15.67 22.49 -3.79
C VAL A 333 -14.23 22.65 -4.26
N ASP A 334 -13.62 21.59 -4.80
CA ASP A 334 -12.26 21.65 -5.36
C ASP A 334 -12.14 22.69 -6.48
N LYS A 335 -13.14 22.75 -7.36
CA LYS A 335 -13.18 23.72 -8.45
C LYS A 335 -13.27 25.16 -7.92
N TYR A 336 -14.10 25.40 -6.91
CA TYR A 336 -14.17 26.68 -6.24
C TYR A 336 -12.84 27.08 -5.60
N GLN A 337 -12.22 26.15 -4.87
CA GLN A 337 -10.92 26.40 -4.23
C GLN A 337 -9.82 26.71 -5.24
N ALA A 338 -9.87 26.07 -6.41
CA ALA A 338 -8.90 26.30 -7.48
C ALA A 338 -9.08 27.65 -8.20
N TYR A 339 -10.33 28.08 -8.41
CA TYR A 339 -10.63 29.19 -9.33
C TYR A 339 -11.40 30.36 -8.69
N GLY A 340 -11.94 30.21 -7.50
CA GLY A 340 -12.65 31.26 -6.77
C GLY A 340 -14.06 31.60 -7.29
N ASP A 341 -14.64 30.80 -8.21
CA ASP A 341 -15.96 31.07 -8.74
C ASP A 341 -17.06 30.66 -7.73
N ILE A 342 -17.66 31.68 -7.12
CA ILE A 342 -18.72 31.47 -6.10
C ILE A 342 -19.92 30.70 -6.64
N ALA A 343 -20.18 30.74 -7.96
CA ALA A 343 -21.28 30.00 -8.56
C ALA A 343 -21.08 28.47 -8.42
N ASP A 344 -19.85 27.98 -8.42
CA ASP A 344 -19.56 26.56 -8.22
C ASP A 344 -19.86 26.15 -6.77
N LEU A 345 -19.51 26.97 -5.79
CA LEU A 345 -19.84 26.71 -4.39
C LEU A 345 -21.37 26.76 -4.15
N GLN A 346 -22.08 27.70 -4.81
CA GLN A 346 -23.55 27.74 -4.74
C GLN A 346 -24.20 26.48 -5.32
N LYS A 347 -23.65 25.91 -6.40
CA LYS A 347 -24.08 24.62 -6.95
C LYS A 347 -23.85 23.50 -5.95
N ALA A 348 -22.66 23.46 -5.31
CA ALA A 348 -22.31 22.47 -4.29
C ALA A 348 -23.30 22.51 -3.11
N SER A 349 -23.56 23.70 -2.57
CA SER A 349 -24.49 23.94 -1.46
C SER A 349 -25.92 23.46 -1.78
N ARG A 350 -26.43 23.81 -2.98
CA ARG A 350 -27.75 23.36 -3.42
C ARG A 350 -27.86 21.85 -3.66
N LEU A 351 -26.81 21.22 -4.18
CA LEU A 351 -26.75 19.75 -4.29
C LEU A 351 -26.69 19.07 -2.91
N ALA A 352 -26.01 19.68 -1.96
CA ALA A 352 -25.96 19.20 -0.58
C ALA A 352 -27.36 19.27 0.07
N ASP A 353 -28.07 20.38 -0.07
CA ASP A 353 -29.46 20.50 0.38
C ASP A 353 -30.37 19.45 -0.30
N TRP A 354 -30.22 19.24 -1.61
CA TRP A 354 -30.98 18.19 -2.32
C TRP A 354 -30.67 16.79 -1.78
N LEU A 355 -29.39 16.48 -1.53
CA LEU A 355 -28.97 15.18 -1.02
C LEU A 355 -29.53 14.92 0.38
N MET A 356 -29.48 15.92 1.28
CA MET A 356 -30.06 15.81 2.62
C MET A 356 -31.57 15.52 2.57
N ASN A 357 -32.28 16.24 1.71
CA ASN A 357 -33.74 16.12 1.62
C ASN A 357 -34.21 14.79 1.00
N ASN A 358 -33.38 14.14 0.18
CA ASN A 358 -33.78 12.94 -0.56
C ASN A 358 -33.15 11.65 -0.04
N TRP A 359 -31.97 11.72 0.62
CA TRP A 359 -31.19 10.54 0.96
C TRP A 359 -30.78 10.47 2.44
N GLN A 360 -31.14 11.44 3.28
CA GLN A 360 -30.90 11.35 4.72
C GLN A 360 -32.17 10.88 5.45
N ARG A 361 -32.05 9.84 6.25
CA ARG A 361 -33.11 9.28 7.08
C ARG A 361 -33.34 10.14 8.34
N GLU A 362 -34.46 9.90 9.03
CA GLU A 362 -34.78 10.57 10.30
C GLU A 362 -33.74 10.31 11.39
N ASP A 363 -33.16 9.09 11.44
CA ASP A 363 -32.09 8.73 12.37
C ASP A 363 -30.72 9.39 12.04
N GLY A 364 -30.63 10.08 10.91
CA GLY A 364 -29.44 10.79 10.47
C GLY A 364 -28.61 10.05 9.41
N ALA A 365 -28.78 8.75 9.22
CA ALA A 365 -28.01 7.96 8.25
C ALA A 365 -28.29 8.40 6.82
N TYR A 366 -27.23 8.47 6.01
CA TYR A 366 -27.38 8.55 4.55
C TYR A 366 -27.58 7.15 3.97
N VAL A 367 -28.50 7.01 3.03
CA VAL A 367 -28.91 5.71 2.50
C VAL A 367 -28.87 5.71 0.98
N ASN A 368 -28.28 4.68 0.40
CA ASN A 368 -28.43 4.34 -1.01
C ASN A 368 -29.08 2.96 -1.11
N HIS A 369 -30.39 2.93 -1.32
CA HIS A 369 -31.23 1.74 -1.16
C HIS A 369 -31.14 1.18 0.27
N HIS A 370 -30.46 0.06 0.48
CA HIS A 370 -30.27 -0.58 1.78
C HIS A 370 -28.85 -0.41 2.34
N ILE A 371 -27.93 0.23 1.60
CA ILE A 371 -26.54 0.37 1.99
C ILE A 371 -26.36 1.66 2.78
N ILE A 372 -26.07 1.54 4.07
CA ILE A 372 -25.84 2.65 4.98
C ILE A 372 -24.34 3.01 5.01
N TYR A 373 -23.48 2.04 5.23
CA TYR A 373 -22.07 2.22 5.54
C TYR A 373 -21.29 3.09 4.53
N THR A 374 -21.19 2.66 3.29
CA THR A 374 -20.45 3.43 2.26
C THR A 374 -21.12 4.76 1.95
N SER A 375 -22.43 4.83 2.06
CA SER A 375 -23.20 6.06 1.86
C SER A 375 -22.85 7.11 2.90
N VAL A 376 -22.69 6.73 4.18
CA VAL A 376 -22.30 7.67 5.24
C VAL A 376 -20.91 8.23 4.99
N ILE A 377 -19.92 7.38 4.73
CA ILE A 377 -18.52 7.80 4.57
C ILE A 377 -18.35 8.75 3.39
N TYR A 378 -18.87 8.38 2.21
CA TYR A 378 -18.74 9.21 1.00
C TYR A 378 -19.44 10.55 1.17
N VAL A 379 -20.65 10.55 1.69
CA VAL A 379 -21.45 11.77 1.82
C VAL A 379 -20.90 12.66 2.93
N ALA A 380 -20.65 12.12 4.11
CA ALA A 380 -20.14 12.90 5.25
C ALA A 380 -18.84 13.62 4.92
N LYS A 381 -17.91 12.94 4.19
CA LYS A 381 -16.66 13.55 3.72
C LYS A 381 -16.95 14.79 2.88
N SER A 382 -17.73 14.68 1.82
CA SER A 382 -18.01 15.81 0.92
C SER A 382 -18.79 16.93 1.59
N MET A 383 -19.71 16.60 2.49
CA MET A 383 -20.46 17.58 3.28
C MET A 383 -19.56 18.36 4.24
N LEU A 384 -18.59 17.70 4.87
CA LEU A 384 -17.64 18.36 5.76
C LEU A 384 -16.64 19.24 4.99
N GLU A 385 -16.17 18.80 3.84
CA GLU A 385 -15.34 19.63 2.94
C GLU A 385 -16.07 20.90 2.50
N LEU A 386 -17.33 20.79 2.11
CA LEU A 386 -18.21 21.92 1.79
C LEU A 386 -18.37 22.84 3.01
N THR A 387 -18.69 22.26 4.17
CA THR A 387 -18.87 23.01 5.44
C THR A 387 -17.65 23.85 5.79
N LEU A 388 -16.45 23.34 5.60
CA LEU A 388 -15.23 24.11 5.90
C LEU A 388 -15.14 25.39 5.06
N VAL A 389 -15.45 25.31 3.79
CA VAL A 389 -15.42 26.47 2.88
C VAL A 389 -16.57 27.44 3.18
N GLU A 390 -17.77 26.92 3.42
CA GLU A 390 -18.94 27.73 3.77
C GLU A 390 -18.73 28.48 5.11
N ARG A 391 -18.09 27.85 6.12
CA ARG A 391 -17.73 28.52 7.37
C ARG A 391 -16.79 29.70 7.19
N GLU A 392 -15.80 29.59 6.30
CA GLU A 392 -14.91 30.71 5.99
C GLU A 392 -15.68 31.90 5.38
N LEU A 393 -16.58 31.64 4.45
CA LEU A 393 -17.44 32.68 3.88
C LEU A 393 -18.48 33.19 4.90
N GLY A 394 -18.95 32.33 5.75
CA GLY A 394 -19.92 32.62 6.82
C GLY A 394 -19.44 33.66 7.84
N LYS A 395 -18.11 33.83 7.98
CA LYS A 395 -17.54 34.92 8.82
C LYS A 395 -17.97 36.32 8.37
N LYS A 396 -18.40 36.46 7.13
CA LYS A 396 -18.78 37.74 6.51
C LYS A 396 -20.21 37.75 5.94
N ASN A 397 -20.88 36.61 5.89
CA ASN A 397 -22.19 36.47 5.26
C ASN A 397 -23.02 35.38 5.98
N THR A 398 -24.12 35.79 6.61
CA THR A 398 -24.99 34.92 7.40
C THR A 398 -25.59 33.78 6.59
N VAL A 399 -25.87 33.95 5.31
CA VAL A 399 -26.41 32.90 4.42
C VAL A 399 -25.44 31.70 4.36
N TRP A 400 -24.14 31.96 4.22
CA TRP A 400 -23.12 30.92 4.25
C TRP A 400 -22.92 30.31 5.63
N ALA A 401 -23.05 31.11 6.71
CA ALA A 401 -22.98 30.60 8.07
C ALA A 401 -24.13 29.61 8.36
N GLU A 402 -25.34 29.94 7.94
CA GLU A 402 -26.52 29.08 8.08
C GLU A 402 -26.40 27.80 7.25
N ALA A 403 -25.92 27.90 6.00
CA ALA A 403 -25.66 26.75 5.13
C ALA A 403 -24.61 25.81 5.77
N ALA A 404 -23.50 26.37 6.21
CA ALA A 404 -22.43 25.60 6.88
C ALA A 404 -22.94 24.84 8.10
N GLU A 405 -23.80 25.46 8.92
CA GLU A 405 -24.35 24.79 10.10
C GLU A 405 -25.29 23.66 9.71
N ARG A 406 -26.18 23.88 8.73
CA ARG A 406 -27.08 22.81 8.24
C ARG A 406 -26.29 21.59 7.71
N HIS A 407 -25.30 21.83 6.86
CA HIS A 407 -24.49 20.76 6.28
C HIS A 407 -23.62 20.05 7.31
N TYR A 408 -23.07 20.80 8.28
CA TYR A 408 -22.34 20.23 9.39
C TYR A 408 -23.21 19.31 10.24
N GLN A 409 -24.40 19.79 10.66
CA GLN A 409 -25.32 19.00 11.48
C GLN A 409 -25.83 17.76 10.75
N SER A 410 -26.02 17.84 9.45
CA SER A 410 -26.36 16.68 8.62
C SER A 410 -25.25 15.62 8.64
N ALA A 411 -24.01 16.01 8.33
CA ALA A 411 -22.88 15.09 8.36
C ALA A 411 -22.63 14.51 9.76
N LYS A 412 -22.73 15.36 10.79
CA LYS A 412 -22.54 14.95 12.18
C LYS A 412 -23.55 13.88 12.61
N ARG A 413 -24.86 14.09 12.33
CA ARG A 413 -25.91 13.11 12.66
C ARG A 413 -25.65 11.75 11.97
N ALA A 414 -25.18 11.76 10.73
CA ALA A 414 -24.88 10.53 10.03
C ALA A 414 -23.69 9.78 10.64
N ILE A 415 -22.65 10.50 11.04
CA ILE A 415 -21.50 9.92 11.74
C ILE A 415 -21.89 9.41 13.13
N ASP A 416 -22.65 10.21 13.88
CA ASP A 416 -23.13 9.82 15.22
C ASP A 416 -23.98 8.53 15.15
N GLN A 417 -24.84 8.41 14.13
CA GLN A 417 -25.63 7.20 13.90
C GLN A 417 -24.73 6.00 13.60
N LEU A 418 -23.74 6.17 12.70
CA LEU A 418 -22.80 5.11 12.39
C LEU A 418 -22.01 4.65 13.61
N VAL A 419 -21.55 5.60 14.46
CA VAL A 419 -20.86 5.28 15.71
C VAL A 419 -21.79 4.58 16.71
N ALA A 420 -23.03 5.00 16.80
CA ALA A 420 -24.04 4.37 17.68
C ALA A 420 -24.35 2.93 17.27
N SER A 421 -24.30 2.61 15.98
CA SER A 421 -24.54 1.27 15.43
C SER A 421 -23.30 0.37 15.39
N GLN A 422 -22.20 0.77 16.02
CA GLN A 422 -20.97 -0.04 16.04
C GLN A 422 -21.16 -1.45 16.62
N GLY A 423 -22.19 -1.69 17.42
CA GLY A 423 -22.55 -3.01 17.93
C GLY A 423 -23.13 -3.95 16.86
N ASP A 424 -23.50 -3.41 15.70
CA ASP A 424 -23.99 -4.18 14.55
C ASP A 424 -22.84 -4.74 13.71
N PHE A 425 -21.58 -4.41 14.06
CA PHE A 425 -20.39 -5.00 13.43
C PHE A 425 -20.02 -6.27 14.18
N GLU A 426 -20.20 -7.40 13.54
CA GLU A 426 -19.73 -8.70 14.03
C GLU A 426 -18.45 -9.10 13.31
N THR A 427 -17.48 -9.63 14.08
CA THR A 427 -16.25 -10.20 13.53
C THR A 427 -16.18 -11.67 13.92
N GLU A 428 -16.32 -12.54 12.96
CA GLU A 428 -16.05 -13.97 13.07
C GLU A 428 -14.85 -14.35 12.19
N GLY A 429 -13.78 -13.55 12.24
CA GLY A 429 -12.71 -13.60 11.26
C GLY A 429 -13.06 -12.90 9.96
N GLU A 430 -14.25 -12.37 9.87
CA GLU A 430 -14.78 -11.56 8.79
C GLU A 430 -15.48 -10.35 9.37
N LEU A 431 -15.32 -9.19 8.74
CA LEU A 431 -16.11 -8.01 9.08
C LEU A 431 -17.47 -8.15 8.37
N THR A 432 -18.52 -8.34 9.13
CA THR A 432 -19.89 -8.27 8.63
C THR A 432 -20.47 -6.89 8.93
N PHE A 433 -21.12 -6.29 7.93
CA PHE A 433 -21.79 -5.01 8.04
C PHE A 433 -23.26 -5.24 7.68
N GLU A 434 -24.16 -5.01 8.59
CA GLU A 434 -25.59 -4.95 8.31
C GLU A 434 -26.04 -3.55 7.88
#